data_008a953c45e1ca807797cf227a0ad8f1
#
_entry.id   008a953c45e1ca807797cf227a0ad8f1
#
_cell.length_a   1.000
_cell.length_b   1.000
_cell.length_c   1.000
_cell.angle_alpha   90.00
_cell.angle_beta   90.00
_cell.angle_gamma   90.00
#
_symmetry.space_group_name_H-M   'P 1'
#
loop_
_entity.id
_entity.type
_entity.pdbx_description
1 polymer ?
#
loop_
_entity_poly.entity_id
_entity_poly.type
_entity_poly.pdbx_seq_one_letter_code
_entity_poly.pdbx_strand_id
1 'polypeptide(L)'
;MGAPDKFLLDAYSQTVSGVVERVGPSVAAVRTTFVSEHGRSGSGSGFLFTPDGYLLTNSHVVRAGQPPVAARPDVQHRVSLADGREFAARWVGDDPDTDLAVLSIDGLSKGTLMHAALGRSADLKRGQIAIAIGNPLGFEHTVTAGIVSALGRSMRTSTGRLIPDVIQTDAALNPGNSGGPLLDSQGEVIGINTAIIRGAQAICFAVAVDIAGWVIPQLLQHGRVRRGYLGVAGSTQTLDRRIVLAYELPRGSGVRVSSVEAQSPAARAGVRVDDIIVGLDGLAIDSVDALHQALDASRVNRDCVLKVIRGVRSPAPVYLSVRPAEVLRS
;
A
#
# COMPACT_ATOMS: atom_id res chain seq x y z
N MET A 1 -3.19 -41.63 -25.85
CA MET A 1 -3.17 -40.47 -24.94
C MET A 1 -2.36 -40.90 -23.73
N GLY A 2 -1.12 -40.40 -23.61
CA GLY A 2 -0.24 -40.72 -22.49
C GLY A 2 -0.83 -40.23 -21.17
N ALA A 3 -0.56 -40.94 -20.07
CA ALA A 3 -0.90 -40.48 -18.73
C ALA A 3 -0.32 -39.10 -18.51
N PRO A 4 -1.04 -38.15 -17.84
CA PRO A 4 -0.54 -36.84 -17.64
C PRO A 4 0.74 -36.85 -16.81
N ASP A 5 1.66 -36.02 -17.18
CA ASP A 5 3.04 -35.83 -16.70
C ASP A 5 3.19 -35.54 -15.17
N LYS A 6 2.12 -35.73 -14.41
CA LYS A 6 2.05 -35.49 -12.95
C LYS A 6 3.09 -36.28 -12.13
N PHE A 7 3.60 -37.37 -12.67
CA PHE A 7 4.63 -38.18 -12.00
C PHE A 7 6.07 -37.73 -12.26
N LEU A 8 6.28 -36.75 -13.17
CA LEU A 8 7.60 -36.24 -13.52
C LEU A 8 7.91 -34.87 -12.85
N LEU A 9 6.93 -34.24 -12.24
CA LEU A 9 7.14 -32.98 -11.53
C LEU A 9 7.77 -33.25 -10.16
N ASP A 10 8.85 -32.53 -9.86
CA ASP A 10 9.41 -32.49 -8.51
C ASP A 10 8.48 -31.73 -7.53
N ALA A 11 8.80 -31.79 -6.24
CA ALA A 11 7.97 -31.16 -5.20
C ALA A 11 7.82 -29.64 -5.40
N TYR A 12 8.86 -28.97 -5.92
CA TYR A 12 8.80 -27.54 -6.22
C TYR A 12 7.84 -27.24 -7.36
N SER A 13 7.98 -27.96 -8.48
CA SER A 13 7.10 -27.81 -9.65
C SER A 13 5.64 -28.12 -9.30
N GLN A 14 5.40 -29.18 -8.50
CA GLN A 14 4.05 -29.54 -8.02
C GLN A 14 3.45 -28.43 -7.15
N THR A 15 4.27 -27.82 -6.27
CA THR A 15 3.81 -26.70 -5.42
C THR A 15 3.42 -25.51 -6.26
N VAL A 16 4.32 -25.05 -7.15
CA VAL A 16 4.08 -23.86 -7.97
C VAL A 16 2.89 -24.06 -8.91
N SER A 17 2.84 -25.17 -9.66
CA SER A 17 1.73 -25.44 -10.59
C SER A 17 0.40 -25.60 -9.85
N GLY A 18 0.39 -26.29 -8.72
CA GLY A 18 -0.82 -26.46 -7.91
C GLY A 18 -1.35 -25.17 -7.31
N VAL A 19 -0.49 -24.24 -6.93
CA VAL A 19 -0.90 -22.88 -6.50
C VAL A 19 -1.50 -22.12 -7.68
N VAL A 20 -0.88 -22.16 -8.85
CA VAL A 20 -1.38 -21.48 -10.06
C VAL A 20 -2.74 -22.03 -10.49
N GLU A 21 -2.92 -23.35 -10.48
CA GLU A 21 -4.20 -23.98 -10.82
C GLU A 21 -5.34 -23.54 -9.88
N ARG A 22 -5.06 -23.43 -8.57
CA ARG A 22 -6.07 -23.05 -7.59
C ARG A 22 -6.38 -21.56 -7.58
N VAL A 23 -5.36 -20.70 -7.66
CA VAL A 23 -5.51 -19.27 -7.45
C VAL A 23 -5.62 -18.48 -8.75
N GLY A 24 -5.03 -18.98 -9.83
CA GLY A 24 -5.06 -18.34 -11.14
C GLY A 24 -6.46 -17.86 -11.57
N PRO A 25 -7.52 -18.66 -11.44
CA PRO A 25 -8.87 -18.23 -11.82
C PRO A 25 -9.38 -16.98 -11.08
N SER A 26 -8.77 -16.63 -9.95
CA SER A 26 -9.10 -15.38 -9.22
C SER A 26 -8.33 -14.15 -9.71
N VAL A 27 -7.27 -14.36 -10.53
CA VAL A 27 -6.41 -13.28 -11.02
C VAL A 27 -6.95 -12.73 -12.33
N ALA A 28 -7.06 -11.42 -12.41
CA ALA A 28 -7.67 -10.72 -13.52
C ALA A 28 -6.74 -9.65 -14.11
N ALA A 29 -6.94 -9.33 -15.39
CA ALA A 29 -6.42 -8.10 -15.97
C ALA A 29 -7.31 -6.93 -15.57
N VAL A 30 -6.69 -5.80 -15.21
CA VAL A 30 -7.38 -4.54 -14.90
C VAL A 30 -6.96 -3.52 -15.94
N ARG A 31 -7.92 -2.94 -16.64
CA ARG A 31 -7.72 -1.84 -17.59
C ARG A 31 -8.52 -0.63 -17.17
N THR A 32 -7.85 0.50 -17.06
CA THR A 32 -8.45 1.80 -16.81
C THR A 32 -8.33 2.68 -18.05
N THR A 33 -9.43 3.27 -18.51
CA THR A 33 -9.45 4.12 -19.70
C THR A 33 -10.11 5.47 -19.35
N PHE A 34 -9.45 6.57 -19.75
CA PHE A 34 -9.98 7.93 -19.62
C PHE A 34 -10.64 8.34 -20.95
N VAL A 35 -11.95 8.54 -20.93
CA VAL A 35 -12.74 8.85 -22.15
C VAL A 35 -12.42 10.25 -22.65
N SER A 36 -12.17 11.21 -21.74
CA SER A 36 -11.95 12.63 -22.04
C SER A 36 -10.50 12.97 -22.48
N GLU A 37 -9.53 12.11 -22.22
CA GLU A 37 -8.09 12.40 -22.43
C GLU A 37 -7.47 11.58 -23.57
N HIS A 38 -8.01 11.65 -24.79
CA HIS A 38 -7.43 11.05 -25.99
C HIS A 38 -6.98 9.58 -25.84
N GLY A 39 -7.77 8.77 -25.11
CA GLY A 39 -7.52 7.34 -24.97
C GLY A 39 -6.35 6.97 -24.03
N ARG A 40 -5.98 7.85 -23.12
CA ARG A 40 -5.03 7.52 -22.06
C ARG A 40 -5.54 6.31 -21.27
N SER A 41 -4.69 5.32 -21.06
CA SER A 41 -5.06 4.07 -20.39
C SER A 41 -3.96 3.63 -19.42
N GLY A 42 -4.38 2.97 -18.36
CA GLY A 42 -3.53 2.21 -17.46
C GLY A 42 -3.91 0.73 -17.52
N SER A 43 -2.94 -0.14 -17.32
CA SER A 43 -3.18 -1.57 -17.24
C SER A 43 -2.33 -2.21 -16.16
N GLY A 44 -2.83 -3.27 -15.59
CA GLY A 44 -2.17 -4.07 -14.57
C GLY A 44 -2.98 -5.33 -14.29
N SER A 45 -2.65 -5.96 -13.19
CA SER A 45 -3.38 -7.10 -12.67
C SER A 45 -4.17 -6.73 -11.43
N GLY A 46 -5.07 -7.59 -11.04
CA GLY A 46 -5.77 -7.60 -9.76
C GLY A 46 -6.18 -9.01 -9.43
N PHE A 47 -6.76 -9.20 -8.28
CA PHE A 47 -7.32 -10.50 -7.91
C PHE A 47 -8.59 -10.32 -7.08
N LEU A 48 -9.53 -11.21 -7.32
CA LEU A 48 -10.75 -11.30 -6.52
C LEU A 48 -10.38 -11.82 -5.12
N PHE A 49 -10.80 -11.12 -4.09
CA PHE A 49 -10.59 -11.52 -2.70
C PHE A 49 -11.89 -11.85 -1.97
N THR A 50 -13.04 -11.68 -2.65
CA THR A 50 -14.37 -12.06 -2.15
C THR A 50 -15.19 -12.72 -3.26
N PRO A 51 -16.13 -13.64 -2.91
CA PRO A 51 -16.94 -14.36 -3.89
C PRO A 51 -18.00 -13.47 -4.57
N ASP A 52 -18.28 -12.30 -4.03
CA ASP A 52 -19.26 -11.31 -4.53
C ASP A 52 -18.64 -10.24 -5.45
N GLY A 53 -17.36 -10.43 -5.85
CA GLY A 53 -16.73 -9.67 -6.92
C GLY A 53 -15.93 -8.45 -6.49
N TYR A 54 -15.54 -8.33 -5.23
CA TYR A 54 -14.53 -7.34 -4.86
C TYR A 54 -13.14 -7.80 -5.29
N LEU A 55 -12.44 -6.88 -5.95
CA LEU A 55 -11.11 -7.09 -6.53
C LEU A 55 -10.11 -6.10 -5.93
N LEU A 56 -8.96 -6.61 -5.52
CA LEU A 56 -7.83 -5.82 -5.04
C LEU A 56 -6.81 -5.62 -6.17
N THR A 57 -6.28 -4.40 -6.28
CA THR A 57 -5.23 -4.01 -7.23
C THR A 57 -4.40 -2.86 -6.68
N ASN A 58 -3.49 -2.29 -7.46
CA ASN A 58 -2.76 -1.09 -7.05
C ASN A 58 -3.51 0.21 -7.40
N SER A 59 -3.29 1.25 -6.57
CA SER A 59 -3.81 2.59 -6.81
C SER A 59 -3.29 3.18 -8.13
N HIS A 60 -2.00 2.99 -8.45
CA HIS A 60 -1.44 3.49 -9.70
C HIS A 60 -2.05 2.85 -10.95
N VAL A 61 -2.59 1.62 -10.87
CA VAL A 61 -3.29 0.92 -11.97
C VAL A 61 -4.64 1.61 -12.25
N VAL A 62 -5.43 1.88 -11.21
CA VAL A 62 -6.74 2.51 -11.37
C VAL A 62 -6.66 4.01 -11.68
N ARG A 63 -5.54 4.65 -11.36
CA ARG A 63 -5.30 6.08 -11.64
C ARG A 63 -4.61 6.34 -12.97
N ALA A 64 -3.91 5.37 -13.54
CA ALA A 64 -3.12 5.52 -14.77
C ALA A 64 -2.24 6.78 -14.78
N GLY A 65 -1.63 7.12 -13.63
CA GLY A 65 -0.75 8.28 -13.47
C GLY A 65 -1.44 9.62 -13.22
N GLN A 66 -2.75 9.63 -12.98
CA GLN A 66 -3.52 10.85 -12.66
C GLN A 66 -3.61 11.11 -11.15
N PRO A 67 -3.89 12.38 -10.74
CA PRO A 67 -4.23 12.72 -9.36
C PRO A 67 -5.47 11.96 -8.87
N PRO A 68 -5.73 11.95 -7.53
CA PRO A 68 -6.88 11.26 -6.97
C PRO A 68 -8.18 11.69 -7.64
N VAL A 69 -8.92 10.68 -8.08
CA VAL A 69 -10.19 10.90 -8.75
C VAL A 69 -11.26 10.17 -7.97
N ALA A 70 -11.97 10.87 -7.11
CA ALA A 70 -13.28 10.43 -6.69
C ALA A 70 -14.12 10.21 -7.95
N ALA A 71 -14.74 9.04 -8.07
CA ALA A 71 -15.66 8.60 -9.14
C ALA A 71 -15.83 9.62 -10.30
N ARG A 72 -14.86 9.71 -11.21
CA ARG A 72 -15.03 10.54 -12.41
C ARG A 72 -15.90 9.78 -13.39
N PRO A 73 -16.95 10.40 -13.94
CA PRO A 73 -17.82 9.77 -14.94
C PRO A 73 -17.09 9.45 -16.25
N ASP A 74 -15.91 10.05 -16.46
CA ASP A 74 -15.07 9.86 -17.63
C ASP A 74 -14.02 8.74 -17.49
N VAL A 75 -13.98 8.03 -16.34
CA VAL A 75 -13.09 6.91 -16.11
C VAL A 75 -13.85 5.58 -16.14
N GLN A 76 -13.41 4.68 -17.00
CA GLN A 76 -13.97 3.34 -17.11
C GLN A 76 -12.93 2.31 -16.66
N HIS A 77 -13.35 1.40 -15.79
CA HIS A 77 -12.56 0.24 -15.41
C HIS A 77 -13.15 -1.02 -16.03
N ARG A 78 -12.31 -1.84 -16.64
CA ARG A 78 -12.66 -3.17 -17.14
C ARG A 78 -11.80 -4.21 -16.47
N VAL A 79 -12.42 -5.33 -16.15
CA VAL A 79 -11.78 -6.49 -15.53
C VAL A 79 -12.00 -7.68 -16.44
N SER A 80 -10.91 -8.31 -16.91
CA SER A 80 -10.95 -9.52 -17.73
C SER A 80 -10.41 -10.69 -16.94
N LEU A 81 -11.24 -11.71 -16.75
CA LEU A 81 -10.85 -12.96 -16.06
C LEU A 81 -10.13 -13.89 -17.02
N ALA A 82 -9.40 -14.86 -16.46
CA ALA A 82 -8.64 -15.84 -17.24
C ALA A 82 -9.50 -16.75 -18.14
N ASP A 83 -10.78 -16.91 -17.83
CA ASP A 83 -11.74 -17.67 -18.64
C ASP A 83 -12.32 -16.87 -19.82
N GLY A 84 -11.81 -15.65 -20.06
CA GLY A 84 -12.22 -14.78 -21.15
C GLY A 84 -13.45 -13.91 -20.85
N ARG A 85 -14.08 -14.04 -19.67
CA ARG A 85 -15.17 -13.14 -19.29
C ARG A 85 -14.64 -11.76 -19.00
N GLU A 86 -15.33 -10.74 -19.53
CA GLU A 86 -15.05 -9.33 -19.28
C GLU A 86 -16.22 -8.65 -18.54
N PHE A 87 -15.88 -7.81 -17.61
CA PHE A 87 -16.83 -7.08 -16.78
C PHE A 87 -16.49 -5.60 -16.72
N ALA A 88 -17.51 -4.76 -16.68
CA ALA A 88 -17.38 -3.41 -16.16
C ALA A 88 -17.12 -3.51 -14.65
N ALA A 89 -16.24 -2.66 -14.16
CA ALA A 89 -15.95 -2.60 -12.74
C ALA A 89 -16.11 -1.17 -12.22
N ARG A 90 -16.72 -1.08 -11.04
CA ARG A 90 -16.90 0.19 -10.34
C ARG A 90 -15.74 0.41 -9.38
N TRP A 91 -15.20 1.62 -9.39
CA TRP A 91 -14.24 2.05 -8.37
C TRP A 91 -14.93 2.13 -7.01
N VAL A 92 -14.39 1.47 -6.01
CA VAL A 92 -14.86 1.48 -4.61
C VAL A 92 -14.06 2.48 -3.80
N GLY A 93 -12.73 2.44 -3.96
CA GLY A 93 -11.83 3.34 -3.29
C GLY A 93 -10.38 3.00 -3.58
N ASP A 94 -9.49 3.96 -3.29
CA ASP A 94 -8.06 3.72 -3.37
C ASP A 94 -7.26 4.55 -2.37
N ASP A 95 -6.05 4.11 -2.11
CA ASP A 95 -5.09 4.74 -1.24
C ASP A 95 -3.71 4.81 -1.90
N PRO A 96 -3.34 5.97 -2.45
CA PRO A 96 -2.04 6.15 -3.09
C PRO A 96 -0.86 6.07 -2.13
N ASP A 97 -1.11 6.27 -0.84
CA ASP A 97 -0.07 6.23 0.17
C ASP A 97 0.36 4.79 0.51
N THR A 98 -0.49 3.80 0.26
CA THR A 98 -0.17 2.37 0.33
C THR A 98 -0.15 1.70 -1.03
N ASP A 99 -0.49 2.45 -2.09
CA ASP A 99 -0.62 1.96 -3.46
C ASP A 99 -1.64 0.81 -3.60
N LEU A 100 -2.74 0.85 -2.85
CA LEU A 100 -3.82 -0.13 -2.90
C LEU A 100 -5.11 0.48 -3.43
N ALA A 101 -5.90 -0.32 -4.16
CA ALA A 101 -7.22 0.05 -4.66
C ALA A 101 -8.18 -1.14 -4.64
N VAL A 102 -9.47 -0.85 -4.42
CA VAL A 102 -10.55 -1.83 -4.48
C VAL A 102 -11.49 -1.45 -5.61
N LEU A 103 -11.77 -2.42 -6.47
CA LEU A 103 -12.82 -2.37 -7.48
C LEU A 103 -13.93 -3.37 -7.12
N SER A 104 -15.13 -3.16 -7.63
CA SER A 104 -16.25 -4.09 -7.54
C SER A 104 -16.75 -4.40 -8.96
N ILE A 105 -16.87 -5.67 -9.29
CA ILE A 105 -17.39 -6.12 -10.58
C ILE A 105 -18.91 -5.97 -10.57
N ASP A 106 -19.45 -5.31 -11.59
CA ASP A 106 -20.89 -5.11 -11.75
C ASP A 106 -21.54 -6.28 -12.53
N GLY A 107 -22.83 -6.52 -12.27
CA GLY A 107 -23.65 -7.45 -13.07
C GLY A 107 -23.40 -8.94 -12.82
N LEU A 108 -22.77 -9.29 -11.72
CA LEU A 108 -22.64 -10.68 -11.32
C LEU A 108 -24.03 -11.26 -10.98
N SER A 109 -24.51 -12.21 -11.79
CA SER A 109 -25.50 -13.16 -11.30
C SER A 109 -24.83 -13.94 -10.15
N LYS A 110 -25.58 -14.20 -9.05
CA LYS A 110 -25.10 -14.89 -7.85
C LYS A 110 -24.46 -16.26 -8.20
N GLY A 111 -23.27 -16.22 -8.72
CA GLY A 111 -22.41 -17.35 -9.01
C GLY A 111 -21.10 -17.12 -8.26
N THR A 112 -20.58 -18.13 -7.65
CA THR A 112 -19.34 -18.08 -6.91
C THR A 112 -18.17 -17.79 -7.86
N LEU A 113 -17.66 -16.56 -7.84
CA LEU A 113 -16.36 -16.30 -8.43
C LEU A 113 -15.29 -16.96 -7.57
N MET A 114 -14.32 -17.58 -8.23
CA MET A 114 -13.11 -18.03 -7.54
C MET A 114 -12.41 -16.79 -6.97
N HIS A 115 -12.03 -16.85 -5.70
CA HIS A 115 -11.34 -15.78 -5.00
C HIS A 115 -10.12 -16.31 -4.26
N ALA A 116 -9.11 -15.47 -4.09
CA ALA A 116 -7.89 -15.80 -3.36
C ALA A 116 -8.08 -15.52 -1.85
N ALA A 117 -7.61 -16.44 -1.03
CA ALA A 117 -7.58 -16.26 0.41
C ALA A 117 -6.45 -15.30 0.79
N LEU A 118 -6.76 -14.32 1.64
CA LEU A 118 -5.75 -13.43 2.24
C LEU A 118 -5.08 -14.16 3.40
N GLY A 119 -3.75 -14.30 3.32
CA GLY A 119 -2.93 -14.91 4.37
C GLY A 119 -2.47 -13.88 5.41
N ARG A 120 -1.27 -14.07 5.95
CA ARG A 120 -0.65 -13.21 6.96
C ARG A 120 0.80 -12.94 6.62
N SER A 121 1.16 -11.67 6.48
CA SER A 121 2.55 -11.29 6.19
C SER A 121 3.44 -11.18 7.43
N ALA A 122 2.86 -11.03 8.63
CA ALA A 122 3.60 -10.98 9.89
C ALA A 122 4.35 -12.29 10.22
N ASP A 123 3.87 -13.43 9.72
CA ASP A 123 4.43 -14.75 10.01
C ASP A 123 5.50 -15.19 8.99
N LEU A 124 5.78 -14.36 7.98
CA LEU A 124 6.72 -14.68 6.90
C LEU A 124 8.17 -14.82 7.41
N LYS A 125 8.89 -15.70 6.74
CA LYS A 125 10.33 -15.91 6.96
C LYS A 125 11.09 -15.73 5.65
N ARG A 126 12.27 -15.15 5.70
CA ARG A 126 13.18 -15.09 4.55
C ARG A 126 13.50 -16.51 4.07
N GLY A 127 13.52 -16.71 2.76
CA GLY A 127 13.73 -18.01 2.14
C GLY A 127 12.45 -18.80 1.85
N GLN A 128 11.27 -18.39 2.33
CA GLN A 128 10.01 -19.00 1.93
C GLN A 128 9.74 -18.78 0.44
N ILE A 129 9.12 -19.75 -0.22
CA ILE A 129 8.67 -19.64 -1.61
C ILE A 129 7.69 -18.48 -1.74
N ALA A 130 7.88 -17.67 -2.78
CA ALA A 130 7.01 -16.59 -3.17
C ALA A 130 6.65 -16.75 -4.64
N ILE A 131 5.34 -16.80 -4.94
CA ILE A 131 4.81 -17.03 -6.29
C ILE A 131 4.02 -15.78 -6.68
N ALA A 132 4.46 -15.07 -7.71
CA ALA A 132 3.75 -13.92 -8.25
C ALA A 132 2.94 -14.34 -9.47
N ILE A 133 1.66 -13.99 -9.48
CA ILE A 133 0.77 -14.21 -10.63
C ILE A 133 0.27 -12.86 -11.13
N GLY A 134 0.31 -12.67 -12.45
CA GLY A 134 -0.29 -11.54 -13.13
C GLY A 134 -1.08 -11.99 -14.35
N ASN A 135 -1.95 -11.11 -14.84
CA ASN A 135 -2.68 -11.31 -16.09
C ASN A 135 -2.62 -10.02 -16.93
N PRO A 136 -1.43 -9.66 -17.44
CA PRO A 136 -1.22 -8.35 -18.07
C PRO A 136 -2.04 -8.11 -19.33
N LEU A 137 -2.39 -9.18 -20.05
CA LEU A 137 -3.06 -9.12 -21.34
C LEU A 137 -4.51 -9.62 -21.32
N GLY A 138 -4.94 -10.23 -20.22
CA GLY A 138 -6.30 -10.75 -20.06
C GLY A 138 -6.54 -12.15 -20.64
N PHE A 139 -5.54 -12.77 -21.27
CA PHE A 139 -5.68 -14.08 -21.94
C PHE A 139 -4.96 -15.21 -21.22
N GLU A 140 -3.77 -14.92 -20.66
CA GLU A 140 -2.93 -15.93 -20.00
C GLU A 140 -2.27 -15.35 -18.76
N HIS A 141 -2.11 -16.20 -17.75
CA HIS A 141 -1.38 -15.82 -16.55
C HIS A 141 0.13 -15.80 -16.81
N THR A 142 0.78 -14.76 -16.36
CA THR A 142 2.23 -14.76 -16.20
C THR A 142 2.54 -15.17 -14.77
N VAL A 143 3.31 -16.24 -14.63
CA VAL A 143 3.73 -16.80 -13.34
C VAL A 143 5.23 -16.64 -13.19
N THR A 144 5.65 -16.12 -12.07
CA THR A 144 7.05 -16.11 -11.66
C THR A 144 7.16 -16.60 -10.22
N ALA A 145 8.22 -17.34 -9.92
CA ALA A 145 8.47 -17.84 -8.59
C ALA A 145 9.89 -17.52 -8.14
N GLY A 146 10.03 -17.28 -6.87
CA GLY A 146 11.26 -16.97 -6.18
C GLY A 146 11.09 -17.20 -4.69
N ILE A 147 11.74 -16.39 -3.88
CA ILE A 147 11.68 -16.46 -2.41
C ILE A 147 11.39 -15.08 -1.81
N VAL A 148 10.93 -15.07 -0.57
CA VAL A 148 10.97 -13.88 0.29
C VAL A 148 12.42 -13.56 0.60
N SER A 149 12.98 -12.55 -0.09
CA SER A 149 14.40 -12.17 0.02
C SER A 149 14.67 -11.31 1.25
N ALA A 150 13.76 -10.39 1.58
CA ALA A 150 13.85 -9.55 2.78
C ALA A 150 12.47 -9.09 3.27
N LEU A 151 12.41 -8.77 4.57
CA LEU A 151 11.25 -8.26 5.30
C LEU A 151 11.64 -7.02 6.10
N GLY A 152 10.65 -6.24 6.57
CA GLY A 152 10.88 -5.05 7.39
C GLY A 152 11.53 -3.89 6.63
N ARG A 153 11.42 -3.86 5.31
CA ARG A 153 11.86 -2.74 4.48
C ARG A 153 10.72 -1.76 4.25
N SER A 154 11.07 -0.55 3.86
CA SER A 154 10.08 0.46 3.48
C SER A 154 10.30 0.90 2.04
N MET A 155 9.22 1.20 1.34
CA MET A 155 9.25 1.68 -0.04
C MET A 155 8.53 3.02 -0.14
N ARG A 156 9.11 3.97 -0.88
CA ARG A 156 8.49 5.28 -1.09
C ARG A 156 7.52 5.23 -2.27
N THR A 157 6.29 5.69 -2.01
CA THR A 157 5.25 5.83 -3.04
C THR A 157 5.45 7.08 -3.88
N SER A 158 4.66 7.21 -4.94
CA SER A 158 4.60 8.42 -5.77
C SER A 158 4.15 9.65 -4.99
N THR A 159 3.44 9.49 -3.88
CA THR A 159 3.01 10.58 -2.98
C THR A 159 4.13 11.06 -2.07
N GLY A 160 5.28 10.38 -2.04
CA GLY A 160 6.40 10.65 -1.15
C GLY A 160 6.29 9.98 0.22
N ARG A 161 5.17 9.34 0.56
CA ARG A 161 5.05 8.55 1.80
C ARG A 161 5.78 7.22 1.71
N LEU A 162 6.20 6.68 2.84
CA LEU A 162 6.74 5.33 2.94
C LEU A 162 5.64 4.32 3.26
N ILE A 163 5.58 3.25 2.46
CA ILE A 163 4.89 2.02 2.83
C ILE A 163 5.86 1.24 3.72
N PRO A 164 5.54 0.99 4.99
CA PRO A 164 6.38 0.14 5.86
C PRO A 164 6.21 -1.33 5.49
N ASP A 165 7.11 -2.15 6.00
CA ASP A 165 7.02 -3.62 6.00
C ASP A 165 6.74 -4.24 4.62
N VAL A 166 7.24 -3.64 3.54
CA VAL A 166 7.13 -4.26 2.22
C VAL A 166 7.93 -5.56 2.15
N ILE A 167 7.38 -6.51 1.39
CA ILE A 167 8.02 -7.78 1.11
C ILE A 167 8.95 -7.58 -0.09
N GLN A 168 10.24 -7.88 0.07
CA GLN A 168 11.17 -7.98 -1.04
C GLN A 168 11.23 -9.43 -1.52
N THR A 169 11.16 -9.63 -2.83
CA THR A 169 11.27 -10.95 -3.48
C THR A 169 12.17 -10.85 -4.72
N ASP A 170 12.76 -11.97 -5.11
CA ASP A 170 13.45 -12.15 -6.38
C ASP A 170 12.55 -12.79 -7.46
N ALA A 171 11.30 -13.13 -7.11
CA ALA A 171 10.28 -13.46 -8.11
C ALA A 171 10.16 -12.29 -9.10
N ALA A 172 10.39 -12.55 -10.39
CA ALA A 172 10.47 -11.49 -11.39
C ALA A 172 9.11 -10.79 -11.56
N LEU A 173 9.05 -9.50 -11.24
CA LEU A 173 7.88 -8.68 -11.51
C LEU A 173 8.10 -7.90 -12.81
N ASN A 174 7.28 -8.18 -13.80
CA ASN A 174 7.28 -7.47 -15.08
C ASN A 174 6.12 -6.46 -15.13
N PRO A 175 6.18 -5.45 -16.02
CA PRO A 175 5.04 -4.59 -16.29
C PRO A 175 3.79 -5.42 -16.59
N GLY A 176 2.72 -5.15 -15.85
CA GLY A 176 1.47 -5.89 -15.90
C GLY A 176 1.23 -6.84 -14.72
N ASN A 177 2.26 -7.26 -13.98
CA ASN A 177 2.07 -8.03 -12.73
C ASN A 177 1.65 -7.14 -11.56
N SER A 178 1.84 -5.81 -11.65
CA SER A 178 1.42 -4.86 -10.62
C SER A 178 -0.07 -5.00 -10.32
N GLY A 179 -0.42 -5.07 -9.04
CA GLY A 179 -1.76 -5.31 -8.52
C GLY A 179 -2.15 -6.79 -8.40
N GLY A 180 -1.41 -7.71 -9.05
CA GLY A 180 -1.58 -9.15 -8.88
C GLY A 180 -1.09 -9.64 -7.51
N PRO A 181 -1.49 -10.86 -7.10
CA PRO A 181 -1.10 -11.41 -5.81
C PRO A 181 0.36 -11.90 -5.81
N LEU A 182 1.02 -11.74 -4.67
CA LEU A 182 2.17 -12.53 -4.26
C LEU A 182 1.67 -13.59 -3.29
N LEU A 183 1.94 -14.86 -3.58
CA LEU A 183 1.39 -16.03 -2.89
C LEU A 183 2.51 -16.80 -2.19
N ASP A 184 2.16 -17.48 -1.13
CA ASP A 184 3.00 -18.51 -0.52
C ASP A 184 2.81 -19.89 -1.18
N SER A 185 3.48 -20.91 -0.64
CA SER A 185 3.38 -22.30 -1.12
C SER A 185 2.02 -22.95 -0.88
N GLN A 186 1.17 -22.36 -0.04
CA GLN A 186 -0.20 -22.84 0.22
C GLN A 186 -1.22 -22.16 -0.69
N GLY A 187 -0.82 -21.12 -1.43
CA GLY A 187 -1.69 -20.33 -2.29
C GLY A 187 -2.44 -19.23 -1.53
N GLU A 188 -1.98 -18.87 -0.34
CA GLU A 188 -2.49 -17.71 0.37
C GLU A 188 -1.78 -16.44 -0.08
N VAL A 189 -2.52 -15.34 -0.19
CA VAL A 189 -1.95 -14.04 -0.57
C VAL A 189 -1.15 -13.49 0.60
N ILE A 190 0.16 -13.34 0.41
CA ILE A 190 1.08 -12.73 1.38
C ILE A 190 1.37 -11.27 1.05
N GLY A 191 1.14 -10.84 -0.20
CA GLY A 191 1.34 -9.47 -0.62
C GLY A 191 0.71 -9.13 -1.95
N ILE A 192 0.76 -7.84 -2.32
CA ILE A 192 0.26 -7.30 -3.58
C ILE A 192 1.46 -6.76 -4.36
N ASN A 193 1.74 -7.33 -5.54
CA ASN A 193 2.86 -6.93 -6.37
C ASN A 193 2.74 -5.47 -6.78
N THR A 194 3.81 -4.65 -6.58
CA THR A 194 3.67 -3.22 -6.84
C THR A 194 4.82 -2.59 -7.63
N ALA A 195 6.07 -2.80 -7.24
CA ALA A 195 7.16 -2.03 -7.81
C ALA A 195 8.41 -2.86 -8.08
N ILE A 196 9.17 -2.35 -9.06
CA ILE A 196 10.51 -2.82 -9.41
C ILE A 196 11.45 -1.62 -9.23
N ILE A 197 12.61 -1.82 -8.61
CA ILE A 197 13.67 -0.80 -8.64
C ILE A 197 14.28 -0.79 -10.05
N ARG A 198 14.02 0.27 -10.82
CA ARG A 198 14.60 0.43 -12.15
C ARG A 198 16.12 0.40 -12.06
N GLY A 199 16.75 -0.48 -12.86
CA GLY A 199 18.21 -0.66 -12.89
C GLY A 199 18.77 -1.65 -11.86
N ALA A 200 17.97 -2.20 -10.96
CA ALA A 200 18.35 -3.31 -10.11
C ALA A 200 17.74 -4.61 -10.64
N GLN A 201 18.56 -5.67 -10.74
CA GLN A 201 18.07 -6.99 -11.13
C GLN A 201 17.58 -7.73 -9.87
N ALA A 202 16.49 -8.49 -10.01
CA ALA A 202 15.95 -9.36 -8.97
C ALA A 202 15.61 -8.65 -7.62
N ILE A 203 15.24 -7.34 -7.68
CA ILE A 203 14.75 -6.60 -6.52
C ILE A 203 13.34 -6.11 -6.84
N CYS A 204 12.38 -6.89 -6.40
CA CYS A 204 10.96 -6.64 -6.56
C CYS A 204 10.30 -6.44 -5.19
N PHE A 205 9.24 -5.64 -5.13
CA PHE A 205 8.52 -5.36 -3.90
C PHE A 205 7.03 -5.66 -4.04
N ALA A 206 6.47 -6.16 -2.96
CA ALA A 206 5.03 -6.29 -2.78
C ALA A 206 4.59 -5.58 -1.49
N VAL A 207 3.44 -4.94 -1.53
CA VAL A 207 2.77 -4.41 -0.33
C VAL A 207 2.32 -5.61 0.50
N ALA A 208 2.69 -5.65 1.78
CA ALA A 208 2.34 -6.74 2.67
C ALA A 208 0.81 -6.87 2.83
N VAL A 209 0.29 -8.10 2.86
CA VAL A 209 -1.16 -8.34 2.93
C VAL A 209 -1.78 -7.81 4.22
N ASP A 210 -1.05 -7.77 5.34
CA ASP A 210 -1.54 -7.21 6.59
C ASP A 210 -1.83 -5.71 6.47
N ILE A 211 -1.13 -4.97 5.57
CA ILE A 211 -1.48 -3.59 5.22
C ILE A 211 -2.83 -3.55 4.51
N ALA A 212 -3.07 -4.45 3.56
CA ALA A 212 -4.37 -4.54 2.90
C ALA A 212 -5.50 -4.85 3.90
N GLY A 213 -5.22 -5.66 4.92
CA GLY A 213 -6.18 -6.00 5.97
C GLY A 213 -6.76 -4.79 6.71
N TRP A 214 -5.99 -3.72 6.93
CA TRP A 214 -6.51 -2.49 7.53
C TRP A 214 -6.96 -1.43 6.52
N VAL A 215 -6.44 -1.46 5.28
CA VAL A 215 -6.83 -0.54 4.20
C VAL A 215 -8.20 -0.89 3.63
N ILE A 216 -8.44 -2.16 3.29
CA ILE A 216 -9.68 -2.63 2.65
C ILE A 216 -10.94 -2.17 3.37
N PRO A 217 -11.11 -2.37 4.70
CA PRO A 217 -12.32 -1.91 5.40
C PRO A 217 -12.57 -0.40 5.26
N GLN A 218 -11.51 0.43 5.26
CA GLN A 218 -11.64 1.86 5.11
C GLN A 218 -12.03 2.25 3.66
N LEU A 219 -11.47 1.56 2.66
CA LEU A 219 -11.87 1.77 1.26
C LEU A 219 -13.32 1.38 1.03
N LEU A 220 -13.78 0.25 1.58
CA LEU A 220 -15.17 -0.20 1.48
C LEU A 220 -16.13 0.78 2.16
N GLN A 221 -15.77 1.33 3.31
CA GLN A 221 -16.63 2.19 4.11
C GLN A 221 -16.60 3.66 3.67
N HIS A 222 -15.43 4.17 3.26
CA HIS A 222 -15.20 5.59 3.04
C HIS A 222 -14.71 5.94 1.63
N GLY A 223 -14.38 4.95 0.79
CA GLY A 223 -13.73 5.14 -0.51
C GLY A 223 -12.27 5.59 -0.41
N ARG A 224 -11.75 5.79 0.79
CA ARG A 224 -10.39 6.29 1.06
C ARG A 224 -9.90 5.88 2.43
N VAL A 225 -8.59 5.94 2.63
CA VAL A 225 -7.99 5.80 3.96
C VAL A 225 -7.95 7.16 4.65
N ARG A 226 -8.53 7.24 5.84
CA ARG A 226 -8.56 8.46 6.65
C ARG A 226 -7.23 8.64 7.37
N ARG A 227 -6.64 9.82 7.27
CA ARG A 227 -5.38 10.18 7.95
C ARG A 227 -5.47 11.57 8.53
N GLY A 228 -4.75 11.76 9.63
CA GLY A 228 -4.61 13.06 10.28
C GLY A 228 -3.65 13.97 9.49
N TYR A 229 -4.00 15.25 9.48
CA TYR A 229 -3.23 16.32 8.88
C TYR A 229 -2.91 17.38 9.92
N LEU A 230 -1.65 17.81 9.98
CA LEU A 230 -1.18 18.87 10.86
C LEU A 230 -0.94 20.21 10.14
N GLY A 231 -0.54 20.18 8.88
CA GLY A 231 -0.14 21.34 8.10
C GLY A 231 1.26 21.82 8.44
N VAL A 232 2.19 20.89 8.56
CA VAL A 232 3.63 21.17 8.70
C VAL A 232 4.39 20.53 7.55
N ALA A 233 5.41 21.22 7.04
CA ALA A 233 6.48 20.59 6.29
C ALA A 233 7.71 20.49 7.19
N GLY A 234 8.49 19.42 7.03
CA GLY A 234 9.66 19.17 7.85
C GLY A 234 10.55 18.08 7.30
N SER A 235 11.69 17.91 7.94
CA SER A 235 12.64 16.86 7.62
C SER A 235 13.12 16.15 8.88
N THR A 236 13.46 14.88 8.74
CA THR A 236 14.10 14.11 9.82
C THR A 236 15.47 14.71 10.12
N GLN A 237 15.72 15.03 11.38
CA GLN A 237 16.97 15.61 11.88
C GLN A 237 17.51 14.76 13.01
N THR A 238 18.79 14.38 12.92
CA THR A 238 19.54 13.78 14.03
C THR A 238 19.80 14.85 15.09
N LEU A 239 19.64 14.50 16.35
CA LEU A 239 19.80 15.36 17.49
C LEU A 239 21.15 15.15 18.16
N ASP A 240 21.72 16.24 18.71
CA ASP A 240 22.90 16.14 19.56
C ASP A 240 22.60 15.24 20.78
N ARG A 241 23.58 14.42 21.17
CA ARG A 241 23.46 13.50 22.31
C ARG A 241 23.08 14.23 23.60
N ARG A 242 23.53 15.49 23.77
CA ARG A 242 23.18 16.31 24.93
C ARG A 242 21.68 16.64 24.98
N ILE A 243 21.08 16.90 23.81
CA ILE A 243 19.63 17.15 23.68
C ILE A 243 18.87 15.85 24.00
N VAL A 244 19.32 14.72 23.44
CA VAL A 244 18.68 13.40 23.69
C VAL A 244 18.66 13.08 25.17
N LEU A 245 19.78 13.29 25.88
CA LEU A 245 19.89 13.05 27.32
C LEU A 245 19.10 14.09 28.14
N ALA A 246 19.19 15.38 27.81
CA ALA A 246 18.53 16.46 28.55
C ALA A 246 16.99 16.37 28.49
N TYR A 247 16.45 15.83 27.38
CA TYR A 247 15.00 15.69 27.19
C TYR A 247 14.50 14.26 27.33
N GLU A 248 15.35 13.34 27.79
CA GLU A 248 15.05 11.92 28.00
C GLU A 248 14.36 11.29 26.77
N LEU A 249 14.92 11.57 25.57
CA LEU A 249 14.32 11.09 24.34
C LEU A 249 14.65 9.64 24.11
N PRO A 250 13.67 8.80 23.76
CA PRO A 250 13.89 7.37 23.50
C PRO A 250 14.63 7.14 22.16
N ARG A 251 14.72 8.17 21.31
CA ARG A 251 15.35 8.14 19.99
C ARG A 251 16.26 9.34 19.79
N GLY A 252 17.29 9.17 18.96
CA GLY A 252 18.31 10.20 18.67
C GLY A 252 17.95 11.13 17.52
N SER A 253 16.68 11.24 17.13
CA SER A 253 16.24 12.08 16.03
C SER A 253 14.79 12.56 16.25
N GLY A 254 14.36 13.51 15.41
CA GLY A 254 13.01 14.06 15.42
C GLY A 254 12.68 14.75 14.09
N VAL A 255 11.52 15.38 13.98
CA VAL A 255 11.10 16.10 12.78
C VAL A 255 11.27 17.59 13.00
N ARG A 256 12.27 18.21 12.34
CA ARG A 256 12.43 19.66 12.31
C ARG A 256 11.41 20.27 11.37
N VAL A 257 10.60 21.19 11.88
CA VAL A 257 9.59 21.94 11.14
C VAL A 257 10.27 23.00 10.29
N SER A 258 10.12 22.94 8.96
CA SER A 258 10.62 23.91 8.01
C SER A 258 9.58 24.97 7.61
N SER A 259 8.28 24.59 7.65
CA SER A 259 7.18 25.53 7.45
C SER A 259 5.93 25.06 8.17
N VAL A 260 5.06 26.01 8.50
CA VAL A 260 3.74 25.78 9.08
C VAL A 260 2.72 26.47 8.19
N GLU A 261 1.75 25.73 7.70
CA GLU A 261 0.70 26.27 6.84
C GLU A 261 -0.26 27.14 7.65
N ALA A 262 -0.61 28.31 7.10
CA ALA A 262 -1.52 29.24 7.75
C ALA A 262 -2.90 28.59 8.01
N GLN A 263 -3.50 28.86 9.18
CA GLN A 263 -4.79 28.30 9.60
C GLN A 263 -4.83 26.79 9.74
N SER A 264 -3.68 26.09 9.63
CA SER A 264 -3.59 24.64 9.86
C SER A 264 -3.81 24.27 11.33
N PRO A 265 -4.05 22.99 11.63
CA PRO A 265 -4.05 22.48 13.01
C PRO A 265 -2.78 22.83 13.78
N ALA A 266 -1.61 22.69 13.16
CA ALA A 266 -0.33 23.02 13.77
C ALA A 266 -0.19 24.53 14.06
N ALA A 267 -0.64 25.39 13.12
CA ALA A 267 -0.62 26.85 13.33
C ALA A 267 -1.50 27.24 14.52
N ARG A 268 -2.72 26.69 14.61
CA ARG A 268 -3.64 26.93 15.74
C ARG A 268 -3.09 26.42 17.06
N ALA A 269 -2.35 25.31 17.06
CA ALA A 269 -1.69 24.74 18.23
C ALA A 269 -0.43 25.53 18.65
N GLY A 270 0.02 26.50 17.84
CA GLY A 270 1.21 27.30 18.13
C GLY A 270 2.54 26.62 17.80
N VAL A 271 2.55 25.64 16.88
CA VAL A 271 3.78 25.08 16.28
C VAL A 271 4.49 26.19 15.51
N ARG A 272 5.80 26.23 15.57
CA ARG A 272 6.65 27.24 14.92
C ARG A 272 7.68 26.59 14.01
N VAL A 273 8.15 27.35 13.05
CA VAL A 273 9.35 26.97 12.27
C VAL A 273 10.52 26.78 13.26
N ASP A 274 11.37 25.79 12.97
CA ASP A 274 12.47 25.32 13.80
C ASP A 274 12.09 24.56 15.08
N ASP A 275 10.80 24.37 15.39
CA ASP A 275 10.41 23.36 16.37
C ASP A 275 10.85 21.97 15.90
N ILE A 276 11.26 21.12 16.83
CA ILE A 276 11.56 19.73 16.54
C ILE A 276 10.49 18.86 17.20
N ILE A 277 9.65 18.21 16.40
CA ILE A 277 8.63 17.29 16.86
C ILE A 277 9.32 15.98 17.27
N VAL A 278 9.14 15.56 18.52
CA VAL A 278 9.75 14.36 19.10
C VAL A 278 8.72 13.39 19.72
N GLY A 279 7.44 13.77 19.74
CA GLY A 279 6.38 12.90 20.26
C GLY A 279 4.98 13.34 19.87
N LEU A 280 4.05 12.38 19.80
CA LEU A 280 2.61 12.60 19.61
C LEU A 280 1.85 11.57 20.48
N ASP A 281 1.01 12.04 21.43
CA ASP A 281 0.26 11.20 22.39
C ASP A 281 1.12 10.13 23.08
N GLY A 282 2.35 10.46 23.47
CA GLY A 282 3.28 9.54 24.11
C GLY A 282 4.05 8.64 23.13
N LEU A 283 3.68 8.58 21.85
CA LEU A 283 4.46 7.89 20.83
C LEU A 283 5.71 8.70 20.50
N ALA A 284 6.87 8.04 20.46
CA ALA A 284 8.10 8.67 20.02
C ALA A 284 8.08 8.95 18.51
N ILE A 285 8.39 10.19 18.12
CA ILE A 285 8.49 10.59 16.71
C ILE A 285 9.96 10.86 16.41
N ASP A 286 10.59 9.97 15.67
CA ASP A 286 12.00 10.03 15.30
C ASP A 286 12.22 10.40 13.83
N SER A 287 11.16 10.40 13.02
CA SER A 287 11.22 10.65 11.58
C SER A 287 9.90 11.22 11.04
N VAL A 288 9.95 11.78 9.83
CA VAL A 288 8.74 12.19 9.10
C VAL A 288 7.80 11.00 8.90
N ASP A 289 8.35 9.83 8.64
CA ASP A 289 7.57 8.62 8.42
C ASP A 289 6.88 8.14 9.71
N ALA A 290 7.57 8.21 10.86
CA ALA A 290 6.97 7.94 12.17
C ALA A 290 5.81 8.91 12.47
N LEU A 291 5.97 10.21 12.14
CA LEU A 291 4.91 11.19 12.27
C LEU A 291 3.71 10.86 11.37
N HIS A 292 3.97 10.47 10.12
CA HIS A 292 2.93 10.06 9.19
C HIS A 292 2.16 8.82 9.65
N GLN A 293 2.84 7.83 10.23
CA GLN A 293 2.21 6.62 10.80
C GLN A 293 1.38 6.96 12.03
N ALA A 294 1.90 7.83 12.91
CA ALA A 294 1.18 8.26 14.10
C ALA A 294 -0.07 9.08 13.78
N LEU A 295 -0.14 9.76 12.64
CA LEU A 295 -1.31 10.52 12.19
C LEU A 295 -2.32 9.62 11.45
N ASP A 296 -2.78 8.57 12.10
CA ASP A 296 -3.79 7.64 11.60
C ASP A 296 -5.23 8.16 11.76
N ALA A 297 -6.20 7.35 11.33
CA ALA A 297 -7.64 7.69 11.40
C ALA A 297 -8.13 7.94 12.83
N SER A 298 -7.53 7.30 13.85
CA SER A 298 -7.97 7.42 15.27
C SER A 298 -7.69 8.79 15.85
N ARG A 299 -6.79 9.56 15.24
CA ARG A 299 -6.40 10.91 15.67
C ARG A 299 -7.07 12.02 14.88
N VAL A 300 -7.81 11.69 13.83
CA VAL A 300 -8.55 12.69 13.05
C VAL A 300 -9.63 13.33 13.91
N ASN A 301 -9.64 14.67 13.96
CA ASN A 301 -10.56 15.50 14.74
C ASN A 301 -10.58 15.22 16.26
N ARG A 302 -9.51 14.61 16.78
CA ARG A 302 -9.32 14.35 18.22
C ARG A 302 -8.21 15.24 18.76
N ASP A 303 -8.34 15.69 20.00
CA ASP A 303 -7.28 16.42 20.67
C ASP A 303 -6.14 15.48 21.02
N CYS A 304 -4.94 15.82 20.56
CA CYS A 304 -3.69 15.09 20.72
C CYS A 304 -2.65 16.01 21.36
N VAL A 305 -1.68 15.42 22.04
CA VAL A 305 -0.57 16.16 22.67
C VAL A 305 0.68 15.98 21.81
N LEU A 306 1.14 17.08 21.21
CA LEU A 306 2.38 17.14 20.45
C LEU A 306 3.52 17.55 21.38
N LYS A 307 4.58 16.74 21.49
CA LYS A 307 5.81 17.05 22.22
C LYS A 307 6.82 17.65 21.24
N VAL A 308 7.23 18.90 21.47
CA VAL A 308 8.22 19.58 20.63
C VAL A 308 9.38 20.13 21.46
N ILE A 309 10.57 20.20 20.86
CA ILE A 309 11.72 20.93 21.39
C ILE A 309 11.76 22.27 20.68
N ARG A 310 11.74 23.35 21.45
CA ARG A 310 11.75 24.72 20.94
C ARG A 310 13.01 25.45 21.39
N GLY A 311 13.91 25.68 20.44
CA GLY A 311 15.20 26.33 20.70
C GLY A 311 16.18 25.43 21.46
N VAL A 312 17.46 25.65 21.23
CA VAL A 312 18.56 24.84 21.81
C VAL A 312 18.75 25.10 23.32
N ARG A 313 18.08 26.09 23.86
CA ARG A 313 18.28 26.58 25.25
C ARG A 313 17.03 26.44 26.14
N SER A 314 15.96 25.82 25.66
CA SER A 314 14.76 25.61 26.48
C SER A 314 15.00 24.50 27.50
N PRO A 315 14.77 24.74 28.80
CA PRO A 315 15.06 23.74 29.84
C PRO A 315 14.08 22.57 29.87
N ALA A 316 12.97 22.59 29.09
CA ALA A 316 11.96 21.57 29.07
C ALA A 316 11.30 21.48 27.69
N PRO A 317 10.78 20.29 27.28
CA PRO A 317 9.99 20.17 26.08
C PRO A 317 8.69 20.96 26.20
N VAL A 318 8.20 21.48 25.09
CA VAL A 318 6.91 22.16 24.99
C VAL A 318 5.85 21.14 24.60
N TYR A 319 4.75 21.10 25.32
CA TYR A 319 3.59 20.28 24.99
C TYR A 319 2.49 21.17 24.42
N LEU A 320 2.06 20.84 23.19
CA LEU A 320 1.05 21.61 22.48
C LEU A 320 -0.18 20.72 22.25
N SER A 321 -1.36 21.22 22.61
CA SER A 321 -2.62 20.54 22.23
C SER A 321 -2.90 20.83 20.77
N VAL A 322 -3.00 19.77 19.96
CA VAL A 322 -3.27 19.86 18.54
C VAL A 322 -4.43 18.94 18.17
N ARG A 323 -5.33 19.39 17.31
CA ARG A 323 -6.42 18.58 16.75
C ARG A 323 -6.16 18.35 15.26
N PRO A 324 -5.56 17.22 14.88
CA PRO A 324 -5.31 16.91 13.47
C PRO A 324 -6.62 16.95 12.68
N ALA A 325 -6.63 17.62 11.52
CA ALA A 325 -7.74 17.59 10.59
C ALA A 325 -7.68 16.31 9.75
N GLU A 326 -8.75 15.97 9.06
CA GLU A 326 -8.71 14.92 8.04
C GLU A 326 -8.03 15.45 6.78
N VAL A 327 -7.13 14.66 6.18
CA VAL A 327 -6.57 14.98 4.86
C VAL A 327 -7.68 14.88 3.83
N LEU A 328 -8.14 16.01 3.32
CA LEU A 328 -8.99 16.07 2.14
C LEU A 328 -8.08 16.24 0.92
N ARG A 329 -7.71 15.14 0.28
CA ARG A 329 -7.05 15.22 -1.04
C ARG A 329 -8.15 15.38 -2.08
N SER A 330 -8.25 16.60 -2.61
CA SER A 330 -9.07 16.92 -3.79
C SER A 330 -8.53 16.27 -5.05
#